data_c01bb870001bbfb8866d32cd0a3012c7
#
_entry.id   c01bb870001bbfb8866d32cd0a3012c7
#
_cell.length_a   1.000
_cell.length_b   1.000
_cell.length_c   1.000
_cell.angle_alpha   90.00
_cell.angle_beta   90.00
_cell.angle_gamma   90.00
#
_symmetry.space_group_name_H-M   'P 1'
#
loop_
_entity.id
_entity.type
_entity.pdbx_description
1 polymer ?
#
loop_
_entity_poly.entity_id
_entity_poly.type
_entity_poly.pdbx_seq_one_letter_code
_entity_poly.pdbx_strand_id
1 'polypeptide(L)'
;MSWKSTRQKSVSLSTAEAEWYAASEAGKEVVYLRYILEQFGLPQRQATKLYEDSRAVICMAENPVNRKASRHIDTRRHWIGEAVAAKVIELIACRTHKMVADALTKSLPAPVFEQHKRSMLGLDDKPFSVNIAYVSGG
;
A
#
# COMPACT_ATOMS: atom_id res chain seq x y z
N MET A 1 -3.61 11.70 8.49
CA MET A 1 -3.92 10.53 7.64
C MET A 1 -3.93 10.99 6.19
N SER A 2 -3.25 10.31 5.29
CA SER A 2 -3.33 10.56 3.85
C SER A 2 -4.09 9.41 3.19
N TRP A 3 -4.93 9.71 2.21
CA TRP A 3 -5.64 8.73 1.40
C TRP A 3 -5.65 9.17 -0.07
N LYS A 4 -5.63 8.21 -0.97
CA LYS A 4 -5.66 8.46 -2.41
C LYS A 4 -6.50 7.38 -3.08
N SER A 5 -7.42 7.79 -3.92
CA SER A 5 -8.13 6.92 -4.85
C SER A 5 -7.89 7.45 -6.26
N THR A 6 -7.35 6.62 -7.14
CA THR A 6 -7.02 7.03 -8.51
C THR A 6 -7.51 5.99 -9.49
N ARG A 7 -8.23 6.41 -10.50
CA ARG A 7 -8.59 5.52 -11.61
C ARG A 7 -7.32 5.16 -12.39
N GLN A 8 -7.07 3.88 -12.57
CA GLN A 8 -5.96 3.40 -13.38
C GLN A 8 -6.12 3.88 -14.81
N LYS A 9 -5.06 4.49 -15.39
CA LYS A 9 -5.07 5.03 -16.76
C LYS A 9 -4.81 3.98 -17.84
N SER A 10 -4.31 2.82 -17.47
CA SER A 10 -4.02 1.71 -18.38
C SER A 10 -4.89 0.51 -18.05
N VAL A 11 -5.26 -0.26 -19.07
CA VAL A 11 -5.91 -1.56 -18.88
C VAL A 11 -4.84 -2.51 -18.35
N SER A 12 -5.04 -3.08 -17.15
CA SER A 12 -4.14 -4.12 -16.66
C SER A 12 -4.44 -5.44 -17.36
N LEU A 13 -3.37 -6.11 -17.80
CA LEU A 13 -3.45 -7.42 -18.46
C LEU A 13 -3.74 -8.56 -17.48
N SER A 14 -3.58 -8.31 -16.17
CA SER A 14 -3.86 -9.28 -15.12
C SER A 14 -4.14 -8.58 -13.77
N THR A 15 -4.82 -9.28 -12.86
CA THR A 15 -5.04 -8.84 -11.47
C THR A 15 -3.71 -8.54 -10.77
N ALA A 16 -2.68 -9.38 -11.00
CA ALA A 16 -1.36 -9.17 -10.41
C ALA A 16 -0.71 -7.84 -10.85
N GLU A 17 -0.92 -7.41 -12.10
CA GLU A 17 -0.42 -6.12 -12.57
C GLU A 17 -1.12 -4.95 -11.86
N ALA A 18 -2.42 -5.05 -11.64
CA ALA A 18 -3.18 -4.04 -10.91
C ALA A 18 -2.69 -3.91 -9.46
N GLU A 19 -2.43 -5.04 -8.79
CA GLU A 19 -1.88 -5.08 -7.44
C GLU A 19 -0.47 -4.43 -7.37
N TRP A 20 0.41 -4.77 -8.33
CA TRP A 20 1.74 -4.15 -8.40
C TRP A 20 1.67 -2.64 -8.67
N TYR A 21 0.74 -2.22 -9.51
CA TYR A 21 0.51 -0.80 -9.74
C TYR A 21 0.10 -0.10 -8.45
N ALA A 22 -0.87 -0.67 -7.74
CA ALA A 22 -1.39 -0.16 -6.49
C ALA A 22 -0.27 -0.04 -5.42
N ALA A 23 0.47 -1.12 -5.18
CA ALA A 23 1.58 -1.14 -4.23
C ALA A 23 2.67 -0.11 -4.59
N SER A 24 3.01 0.03 -5.87
CA SER A 24 3.99 1.01 -6.34
C SER A 24 3.55 2.45 -6.09
N GLU A 25 2.30 2.80 -6.37
CA GLU A 25 1.77 4.15 -6.13
C GLU A 25 1.68 4.45 -4.63
N ALA A 26 1.25 3.49 -3.82
CA ALA A 26 1.26 3.64 -2.36
C ALA A 26 2.68 3.85 -1.82
N GLY A 27 3.63 3.08 -2.30
CA GLY A 27 5.02 3.22 -1.90
C GLY A 27 5.61 4.59 -2.24
N LYS A 28 5.30 5.14 -3.41
CA LYS A 28 5.72 6.51 -3.78
C LYS A 28 5.12 7.56 -2.83
N GLU A 29 3.87 7.39 -2.45
CA GLU A 29 3.22 8.26 -1.47
C GLU A 29 3.90 8.16 -0.09
N VAL A 30 4.29 6.95 0.34
CA VAL A 30 5.08 6.76 1.56
C VAL A 30 6.37 7.55 1.51
N VAL A 31 7.15 7.43 0.43
CA VAL A 31 8.43 8.14 0.28
C VAL A 31 8.22 9.65 0.33
N TYR A 32 7.18 10.15 -0.37
CA TYR A 32 6.84 11.57 -0.37
C TYR A 32 6.47 12.09 1.03
N LEU A 33 5.60 11.37 1.75
CA LEU A 33 5.20 11.74 3.11
C LEU A 33 6.37 11.69 4.09
N ARG A 34 7.25 10.70 3.98
CA ARG A 34 8.48 10.64 4.79
C ARG A 34 9.37 11.85 4.55
N TYR A 35 9.54 12.26 3.27
CA TYR A 35 10.28 13.46 2.92
C TYR A 35 9.65 14.71 3.58
N ILE A 36 8.34 14.88 3.48
CA ILE A 36 7.64 16.02 4.11
C ILE A 36 7.84 16.02 5.63
N LEU A 37 7.68 14.87 6.29
CA LEU A 37 7.88 14.76 7.74
C LEU A 37 9.31 15.11 8.15
N GLU A 38 10.29 14.71 7.36
CA GLU A 38 11.70 15.06 7.59
C GLU A 38 11.92 16.58 7.53
N GLN A 39 11.29 17.31 6.57
CA GLN A 39 11.36 18.76 6.49
C GLN A 39 10.76 19.45 7.73
N PHE A 40 9.78 18.82 8.38
CA PHE A 40 9.22 19.27 9.66
C PHE A 40 10.01 18.83 10.89
N GLY A 41 11.18 18.24 10.73
CA GLY A 41 12.00 17.76 11.86
C GLY A 41 11.47 16.49 12.50
N LEU A 42 10.62 15.73 11.81
CA LEU A 42 10.00 14.48 12.26
C LEU A 42 10.49 13.28 11.42
N PRO A 43 11.80 12.95 11.42
CA PRO A 43 12.34 11.91 10.58
C PRO A 43 11.79 10.52 10.99
N GLN A 44 11.34 9.76 10.00
CA GLN A 44 10.82 8.42 10.21
C GLN A 44 11.96 7.40 10.20
N ARG A 45 12.41 6.97 11.39
CA ARG A 45 13.56 6.07 11.55
C ARG A 45 13.25 4.61 11.26
N GLN A 46 12.00 4.20 11.39
CA GLN A 46 11.54 2.84 11.11
C GLN A 46 10.90 2.76 9.73
N ALA A 47 10.86 1.56 9.15
CA ALA A 47 10.13 1.31 7.91
C ALA A 47 8.63 1.65 8.10
N THR A 48 8.04 2.27 7.09
CA THR A 48 6.60 2.54 7.09
C THR A 48 5.84 1.28 6.67
N LYS A 49 4.90 0.86 7.49
CA LYS A 49 4.07 -0.32 7.22
C LYS A 49 3.07 -0.03 6.10
N LEU A 50 3.13 -0.82 5.05
CA LEU A 50 2.21 -0.82 3.92
C LEU A 50 1.43 -2.13 3.94
N TYR A 51 0.13 -2.05 4.15
CA TYR A 51 -0.73 -3.22 4.23
C TYR A 51 -1.15 -3.67 2.83
N GLU A 52 -0.98 -4.97 2.55
CA GLU A 52 -1.20 -5.59 1.25
C GLU A 52 -1.97 -6.90 1.42
N ASP A 53 -3.01 -7.13 0.63
CA ASP A 53 -3.80 -8.36 0.69
C ASP A 53 -3.33 -9.41 -0.33
N SER A 54 -2.55 -9.03 -1.32
CA SER A 54 -1.95 -9.93 -2.30
C SER A 54 -0.67 -10.57 -1.77
N ARG A 55 -0.76 -11.85 -1.39
CA ARG A 55 0.43 -12.63 -1.01
C ARG A 55 1.47 -12.72 -2.12
N ALA A 56 1.03 -12.70 -3.39
CA ALA A 56 1.94 -12.74 -4.53
C ALA A 56 2.84 -11.49 -4.57
N VAL A 57 2.28 -10.31 -4.30
CA VAL A 57 3.05 -9.06 -4.22
C VAL A 57 4.08 -9.13 -3.09
N ILE A 58 3.66 -9.56 -1.90
CA ILE A 58 4.54 -9.65 -0.73
C ILE A 58 5.71 -10.61 -0.99
N CYS A 59 5.41 -11.86 -1.37
CA CYS A 59 6.45 -12.85 -1.62
C CYS A 59 7.45 -12.45 -2.71
N MET A 60 6.98 -11.78 -3.75
CA MET A 60 7.84 -11.35 -4.85
C MET A 60 8.65 -10.10 -4.51
N ALA A 61 8.14 -9.21 -3.65
CA ALA A 61 8.90 -8.04 -3.17
C ALA A 61 10.04 -8.45 -2.24
N GLU A 62 9.82 -9.49 -1.42
CA GLU A 62 10.84 -10.04 -0.53
C GLU A 62 11.86 -10.92 -1.26
N ASN A 63 11.48 -11.54 -2.38
CA ASN A 63 12.33 -12.46 -3.16
C ASN A 63 12.38 -12.07 -4.65
N PRO A 64 13.24 -11.15 -5.06
CA PRO A 64 13.27 -10.58 -6.41
C PRO A 64 13.78 -11.52 -7.53
N VAL A 65 13.85 -12.84 -7.31
CA VAL A 65 14.57 -13.80 -8.19
C VAL A 65 13.84 -14.20 -9.48
N ASN A 66 12.56 -13.87 -9.69
CA ASN A 66 11.81 -14.29 -10.89
C ASN A 66 11.68 -13.21 -11.96
N ARG A 67 12.58 -13.25 -12.96
CA ARG A 67 12.77 -12.25 -14.03
C ARG A 67 11.97 -12.50 -15.33
N LYS A 68 10.82 -13.17 -15.33
CA LYS A 68 10.05 -13.44 -16.57
C LYS A 68 8.70 -12.73 -16.63
N ALA A 69 8.64 -11.46 -16.26
CA ALA A 69 7.43 -10.64 -16.42
C ALA A 69 7.68 -9.49 -17.41
N SER A 70 6.60 -8.91 -17.94
CA SER A 70 6.70 -7.78 -18.88
C SER A 70 7.47 -6.59 -18.29
N ARG A 71 8.22 -5.86 -19.12
CA ARG A 71 9.11 -4.75 -18.70
C ARG A 71 8.45 -3.72 -17.77
N HIS A 72 7.16 -3.46 -17.95
CA HIS A 72 6.43 -2.47 -17.13
C HIS A 72 6.16 -2.94 -15.71
N ILE A 73 5.89 -4.25 -15.54
CA ILE A 73 5.72 -4.88 -14.23
C ILE A 73 7.08 -4.95 -13.54
N ASP A 74 8.14 -5.27 -14.27
CA ASP A 74 9.49 -5.41 -13.72
C ASP A 74 10.00 -4.12 -13.08
N THR A 75 9.77 -2.96 -13.68
CA THR A 75 10.21 -1.66 -13.13
C THR A 75 9.54 -1.37 -11.77
N ARG A 76 8.23 -1.61 -11.67
CA ARG A 76 7.48 -1.39 -10.41
C ARG A 76 7.87 -2.37 -9.32
N ARG A 77 8.04 -3.64 -9.70
CA ARG A 77 8.50 -4.71 -8.79
C ARG A 77 9.89 -4.41 -8.26
N HIS A 78 10.79 -4.01 -9.14
CA HIS A 78 12.16 -3.66 -8.78
C HIS A 78 12.17 -2.50 -7.78
N TRP A 79 11.43 -1.45 -8.06
CA TRP A 79 11.33 -0.28 -7.20
C TRP A 79 10.78 -0.61 -5.81
N ILE A 80 9.68 -1.39 -5.72
CA ILE A 80 9.13 -1.85 -4.43
C ILE A 80 10.14 -2.72 -3.70
N GLY A 81 10.78 -3.67 -4.39
CA GLY A 81 11.81 -4.53 -3.80
C GLY A 81 12.98 -3.73 -3.23
N GLU A 82 13.43 -2.71 -3.94
CA GLU A 82 14.48 -1.79 -3.45
C GLU A 82 14.02 -1.02 -2.21
N ALA A 83 12.80 -0.49 -2.20
CA ALA A 83 12.24 0.24 -1.06
C ALA A 83 12.08 -0.63 0.19
N VAL A 84 11.72 -1.92 0.01
CA VAL A 84 11.66 -2.92 1.09
C VAL A 84 13.08 -3.27 1.58
N ALA A 85 14.01 -3.54 0.67
CA ALA A 85 15.39 -3.86 1.01
C ALA A 85 16.09 -2.69 1.75
N ALA A 86 15.80 -1.47 1.35
CA ALA A 86 16.28 -0.25 2.00
C ALA A 86 15.58 0.07 3.33
N LYS A 87 14.62 -0.76 3.76
CA LYS A 87 13.83 -0.55 4.99
C LYS A 87 13.08 0.78 5.04
N VAL A 88 12.72 1.31 3.89
CA VAL A 88 11.84 2.48 3.76
C VAL A 88 10.39 2.05 3.94
N ILE A 89 10.04 0.89 3.40
CA ILE A 89 8.71 0.28 3.44
C ILE A 89 8.83 -1.14 4.00
N GLU A 90 7.84 -1.54 4.77
CA GLU A 90 7.62 -2.92 5.22
C GLU A 90 6.24 -3.38 4.73
N LEU A 91 6.19 -4.40 3.88
CA LEU A 91 4.93 -4.97 3.41
C LEU A 91 4.34 -5.90 4.48
N ILE A 92 3.12 -5.61 4.89
CA ILE A 92 2.42 -6.38 5.92
C ILE A 92 1.21 -7.07 5.30
N ALA A 93 1.17 -8.39 5.38
CA ALA A 93 0.01 -9.15 4.93
C ALA A 93 -1.25 -8.75 5.71
N CYS A 94 -2.28 -8.33 5.01
CA CYS A 94 -3.57 -7.97 5.56
C CYS A 94 -4.65 -8.88 4.98
N ARG A 95 -5.55 -9.37 5.84
CA ARG A 95 -6.72 -10.12 5.35
C ARG A 95 -7.69 -9.14 4.71
N THR A 96 -8.30 -9.51 3.58
CA THR A 96 -9.21 -8.66 2.81
C THR A 96 -10.30 -8.00 3.68
N HIS A 97 -10.91 -8.75 4.62
CA HIS A 97 -11.94 -8.18 5.49
C HIS A 97 -11.42 -7.16 6.53
N LYS A 98 -10.10 -7.04 6.69
CA LYS A 98 -9.43 -6.04 7.54
C LYS A 98 -8.80 -4.92 6.74
N MET A 99 -8.88 -4.97 5.42
CA MET A 99 -8.36 -3.94 4.54
C MET A 99 -9.23 -2.69 4.64
N VAL A 100 -8.79 -1.73 5.43
CA VAL A 100 -9.51 -0.48 5.68
C VAL A 100 -9.77 0.30 4.38
N ALA A 101 -8.84 0.24 3.47
CA ALA A 101 -8.91 0.88 2.17
C ALA A 101 -10.04 0.37 1.26
N ASP A 102 -10.55 -0.83 1.49
CA ASP A 102 -11.71 -1.39 0.75
C ASP A 102 -12.96 -0.51 0.88
N ALA A 103 -13.08 0.25 1.96
CA ALA A 103 -14.18 1.21 2.15
C ALA A 103 -14.21 2.33 1.08
N LEU A 104 -13.11 2.53 0.35
CA LEU A 104 -13.02 3.55 -0.71
C LEU A 104 -13.39 3.00 -2.10
N THR A 105 -13.45 1.68 -2.27
CA THR A 105 -13.64 1.06 -3.59
C THR A 105 -14.69 -0.03 -3.64
N LYS A 106 -15.12 -0.56 -2.49
CA LYS A 106 -16.09 -1.66 -2.42
C LYS A 106 -17.35 -1.22 -1.67
N SER A 107 -18.50 -1.71 -2.12
CA SER A 107 -19.73 -1.60 -1.34
C SER A 107 -19.64 -2.54 -0.13
N LEU A 108 -19.56 -1.98 1.06
CA LEU A 108 -19.44 -2.73 2.31
C LEU A 108 -20.74 -2.65 3.11
N PRO A 109 -21.07 -3.69 3.89
CA PRO A 109 -22.15 -3.59 4.89
C PRO A 109 -21.91 -2.42 5.85
N ALA A 110 -22.98 -1.73 6.24
CA ALA A 110 -22.88 -0.51 7.06
C ALA A 110 -22.02 -0.65 8.33
N PRO A 111 -22.10 -1.74 9.13
CA PRO A 111 -21.23 -1.89 10.30
C PRO A 111 -19.74 -1.96 9.98
N VAL A 112 -19.40 -2.65 8.88
CA VAL A 112 -18.01 -2.79 8.42
C VAL A 112 -17.48 -1.45 7.89
N PHE A 113 -18.31 -0.75 7.11
CA PHE A 113 -17.99 0.58 6.61
C PHE A 113 -17.73 1.57 7.76
N GLU A 114 -18.58 1.62 8.76
CA GLU A 114 -18.41 2.49 9.93
C GLU A 114 -17.12 2.17 10.70
N GLN A 115 -16.78 0.89 10.86
CA GLN A 115 -15.54 0.48 11.50
C GLN A 115 -14.32 0.98 10.69
N HIS A 116 -14.31 0.77 9.38
CA HIS A 116 -13.21 1.23 8.52
C HIS A 116 -13.12 2.77 8.49
N LYS A 117 -14.27 3.45 8.43
CA LYS A 117 -14.32 4.91 8.50
C LYS A 117 -13.70 5.43 9.81
N ARG A 118 -14.01 4.85 10.94
CA ARG A 118 -13.41 5.21 12.24
C ARG A 118 -11.91 5.04 12.22
N SER A 119 -11.41 3.89 11.71
CA SER A 119 -9.97 3.64 11.58
C SER A 119 -9.28 4.64 10.65
N MET A 120 -9.92 5.00 9.51
CA MET A 120 -9.39 6.01 8.59
C MET A 120 -9.32 7.41 9.20
N LEU A 121 -10.26 7.77 10.04
CA LEU A 121 -10.32 9.07 10.71
C LEU A 121 -9.46 9.12 11.98
N GLY A 122 -8.84 8.00 12.37
CA GLY A 122 -8.05 7.92 13.61
C GLY A 122 -8.91 8.03 14.86
N LEU A 123 -10.18 7.64 14.79
CA LEU A 123 -11.14 7.68 15.91
C LEU A 123 -11.15 6.39 16.74
N ASP A 124 -10.30 5.43 16.42
CA ASP A 124 -10.09 4.25 17.22
C ASP A 124 -9.12 4.58 18.37
N ASP A 125 -9.36 4.04 19.56
CA ASP A 125 -8.58 4.28 20.80
C ASP A 125 -7.15 3.71 20.75
N LYS A 126 -6.58 3.52 19.57
CA LYS A 126 -5.21 3.05 19.38
C LYS A 126 -4.25 4.23 19.24
N PRO A 127 -3.04 4.15 19.84
CA PRO A 127 -2.05 5.20 19.68
C PRO A 127 -1.78 5.43 18.17
N PHE A 128 -1.65 6.69 17.81
CA PHE A 128 -1.43 7.17 16.46
C PHE A 128 -0.26 6.41 15.81
N SER A 129 -0.57 5.48 14.95
CA SER A 129 0.39 4.86 14.04
C SER A 129 0.07 5.34 12.62
N VAL A 130 1.08 5.82 11.90
CA VAL A 130 0.91 6.15 10.49
C VAL A 130 0.72 4.85 9.73
N ASN A 131 -0.53 4.45 9.55
CA ASN A 131 -0.89 3.30 8.73
C ASN A 131 -1.33 3.82 7.36
N ILE A 132 -0.59 3.47 6.33
CA ILE A 132 -0.97 3.73 4.94
C ILE A 132 -1.56 2.44 4.40
N ALA A 133 -2.86 2.46 4.12
CA ALA A 133 -3.53 1.37 3.43
C ALA A 133 -3.79 1.82 1.98
N TYR A 134 -3.43 1.01 1.02
CA TYR A 134 -3.66 1.26 -0.39
C TYR A 134 -4.65 0.25 -0.97
N VAL A 135 -5.47 0.71 -1.89
CA VAL A 135 -6.50 -0.10 -2.53
C VAL A 135 -6.01 -0.60 -3.87
N SER A 136 -6.06 -1.90 -4.06
CA SER A 136 -6.05 -2.47 -5.39
C SER A 136 -7.36 -2.12 -6.09
N GLY A 137 -7.27 -1.48 -7.24
CA GLY A 137 -8.43 -1.28 -8.10
C GLY A 137 -8.88 -2.62 -8.68
N GLY A 138 -9.96 -3.16 -8.18
CA GLY A 138 -10.70 -4.24 -8.82
C GLY A 138 -11.45 -3.73 -10.06
#